data_4216552a420cac7efa9762b170c897a5
#
_entry.id   4216552a420cac7efa9762b170c897a5
#
_cell.length_a   1.000
_cell.length_b   1.000
_cell.length_c   1.000
_cell.angle_alpha   90.00
_cell.angle_beta   90.00
_cell.angle_gamma   90.00
#
_symmetry.space_group_name_H-M   'P 1'
#
loop_
_entity.id
_entity.type
_entity.pdbx_description
1 polymer ?
#
loop_
_entity_poly.entity_id
_entity_poly.type
_entity_poly.pdbx_seq_one_letter_code
_entity_poly.pdbx_strand_id
1 'polypeptide(L)'
;MWKNRIKKLVFFVIAGFVGLILGTTIKKTYVINSFKPYYWGSPPVIVNCIGEELHESTIKNAVEFWDKKGHKILFYEYQKIENICEKKEALDGFIILKKEESNLEPGVLASTYRNSNGYFEIQSVIIYFDDDTYNYYLLLEHELGHAFGYSHKNKIGHIMNPIYDYMGSKF
;
A
#
# COMPACT_ATOMS: atom_id res chain seq x y z
N MET A 1 53.11 9.13 -36.45
CA MET A 1 51.72 9.65 -36.57
C MET A 1 50.61 8.60 -36.36
N TRP A 2 50.81 7.35 -36.67
CA TRP A 2 49.78 6.26 -36.58
C TRP A 2 49.47 5.82 -35.14
N LYS A 3 50.47 5.70 -34.25
CA LYS A 3 50.32 5.29 -32.83
C LYS A 3 49.35 6.19 -32.03
N ASN A 4 49.27 7.48 -32.34
CA ASN A 4 48.37 8.39 -31.63
C ASN A 4 46.89 8.26 -32.08
N ARG A 5 46.65 7.80 -33.33
CA ARG A 5 45.28 7.53 -33.82
C ARG A 5 44.68 6.27 -33.17
N ILE A 6 45.50 5.23 -33.02
CA ILE A 6 45.06 3.98 -32.36
C ILE A 6 44.71 4.21 -30.89
N LYS A 7 45.52 5.00 -30.13
CA LYS A 7 45.23 5.33 -28.72
C LYS A 7 43.93 6.12 -28.58
N LYS A 8 43.62 7.05 -29.49
CA LYS A 8 42.34 7.79 -29.48
C LYS A 8 41.15 6.86 -29.79
N LEU A 9 41.29 5.94 -30.76
CA LEU A 9 40.23 5.00 -31.10
C LEU A 9 39.91 4.05 -29.94
N VAL A 10 40.95 3.50 -29.27
CA VAL A 10 40.79 2.63 -28.12
C VAL A 10 40.10 3.37 -26.96
N PHE A 11 40.47 4.63 -26.70
CA PHE A 11 39.83 5.43 -25.66
C PHE A 11 38.33 5.65 -25.93
N PHE A 12 37.92 5.96 -27.17
CA PHE A 12 36.52 6.14 -27.52
C PHE A 12 35.71 4.83 -27.42
N VAL A 13 36.29 3.71 -27.76
CA VAL A 13 35.61 2.40 -27.61
C VAL A 13 35.41 2.06 -26.13
N ILE A 14 36.43 2.27 -25.27
CA ILE A 14 36.33 2.02 -23.82
C ILE A 14 35.29 3.00 -23.19
N ALA A 15 35.34 4.27 -23.54
CA ALA A 15 34.38 5.27 -23.05
C ALA A 15 32.93 4.95 -23.48
N GLY A 16 32.72 4.45 -24.69
CA GLY A 16 31.44 4.01 -25.21
C GLY A 16 30.91 2.77 -24.44
N PHE A 17 31.79 1.80 -24.14
CA PHE A 17 31.43 0.60 -23.39
C PHE A 17 31.08 0.90 -21.93
N VAL A 18 31.85 1.78 -21.27
CA VAL A 18 31.57 2.23 -19.91
C VAL A 18 30.27 3.00 -19.85
N GLY A 19 29.98 3.87 -20.84
CA GLY A 19 28.72 4.59 -20.95
C GLY A 19 27.51 3.66 -21.15
N LEU A 20 27.66 2.59 -21.94
CA LEU A 20 26.61 1.57 -22.14
C LEU A 20 26.33 0.77 -20.85
N ILE A 21 27.37 0.36 -20.13
CA ILE A 21 27.22 -0.39 -18.87
C ILE A 21 26.58 0.51 -17.79
N LEU A 22 27.02 1.76 -17.65
CA LEU A 22 26.43 2.71 -16.71
C LEU A 22 24.98 3.06 -17.10
N GLY A 23 24.69 3.26 -18.38
CA GLY A 23 23.34 3.53 -18.86
C GLY A 23 22.36 2.39 -18.63
N THR A 24 22.79 1.14 -18.78
CA THR A 24 21.94 -0.04 -18.52
C THR A 24 21.74 -0.29 -17.02
N THR A 25 22.77 -0.02 -16.19
CA THR A 25 22.66 -0.16 -14.73
C THR A 25 21.72 0.91 -14.16
N ILE A 26 21.82 2.16 -14.64
CA ILE A 26 20.95 3.26 -14.23
C ILE A 26 19.49 2.97 -14.64
N LYS A 27 19.22 2.49 -15.85
CA LYS A 27 17.86 2.08 -16.25
C LYS A 27 17.30 0.95 -15.37
N LYS A 28 18.11 -0.03 -14.99
CA LYS A 28 17.67 -1.14 -14.13
C LYS A 28 17.41 -0.69 -12.69
N THR A 29 18.16 0.29 -12.19
CA THR A 29 17.95 0.86 -10.84
C THR A 29 16.72 1.79 -10.80
N TYR A 30 16.42 2.52 -11.88
CA TYR A 30 15.18 3.35 -11.97
C TYR A 30 13.89 2.52 -12.11
N VAL A 31 13.96 1.32 -12.67
CA VAL A 31 12.79 0.41 -12.78
C VAL A 31 12.52 -0.33 -11.47
N ILE A 32 13.52 -0.49 -10.59
CA ILE A 32 13.37 -1.20 -9.31
C ILE A 32 12.82 -0.29 -8.21
N ASN A 33 13.02 1.01 -8.29
CA ASN A 33 12.32 1.98 -7.46
C ASN A 33 10.98 2.35 -8.10
N SER A 34 10.03 1.42 -8.11
CA SER A 34 8.62 1.77 -8.22
C SER A 34 8.32 2.73 -7.07
N PHE A 35 8.15 3.98 -7.41
CA PHE A 35 7.87 5.10 -6.54
C PHE A 35 6.73 4.73 -5.59
N LYS A 36 7.04 4.47 -4.32
CA LYS A 36 6.08 4.42 -3.23
C LYS A 36 5.98 5.84 -2.68
N PRO A 37 4.97 6.62 -3.10
CA PRO A 37 4.89 7.98 -2.61
C PRO A 37 4.58 8.04 -1.12
N TYR A 38 3.94 7.00 -0.55
CA TYR A 38 3.49 6.97 0.83
C TYR A 38 4.15 5.85 1.62
N TYR A 39 4.46 6.11 2.90
CA TYR A 39 5.05 5.13 3.82
C TYR A 39 4.65 5.42 5.26
N TRP A 40 4.68 4.40 6.10
CA TRP A 40 4.57 4.53 7.55
C TRP A 40 5.96 4.67 8.17
N GLY A 41 6.17 5.67 9.03
CA GLY A 41 7.43 5.85 9.78
C GLY A 41 7.67 4.74 10.80
N SER A 42 6.59 4.16 11.33
CA SER A 42 6.58 2.99 12.21
C SER A 42 5.41 2.07 11.84
N PRO A 43 5.47 0.76 12.14
CA PRO A 43 4.34 -0.13 11.90
C PRO A 43 3.09 0.36 12.63
N PRO A 44 1.94 0.52 11.92
CA PRO A 44 0.71 1.00 12.53
C PRO A 44 0.02 -0.07 13.39
N VAL A 45 -0.94 0.35 14.19
CA VAL A 45 -1.86 -0.49 14.95
C VAL A 45 -3.22 -0.49 14.27
N ILE A 46 -3.84 -1.65 14.10
CA ILE A 46 -5.24 -1.75 13.63
C ILE A 46 -6.17 -1.75 14.84
N VAL A 47 -7.22 -0.92 14.80
CA VAL A 47 -8.30 -0.90 15.80
C VAL A 47 -9.63 -1.18 15.14
N ASN A 48 -10.31 -2.24 15.64
CA ASN A 48 -11.65 -2.60 15.21
C ASN A 48 -12.70 -1.73 15.94
N CYS A 49 -13.36 -0.84 15.22
CA CYS A 49 -14.48 -0.06 15.72
C CYS A 49 -15.84 -0.54 15.18
N ILE A 50 -15.87 -1.58 14.37
CA ILE A 50 -17.09 -2.24 13.91
C ILE A 50 -17.66 -3.12 15.05
N GLY A 51 -16.78 -3.76 15.81
CA GLY A 51 -17.15 -4.65 16.89
C GLY A 51 -17.15 -6.13 16.45
N GLU A 52 -17.95 -6.95 17.13
CA GLU A 52 -17.99 -8.41 16.95
C GLU A 52 -18.49 -8.86 15.57
N GLU A 53 -19.16 -7.98 14.83
CA GLU A 53 -19.66 -8.27 13.49
C GLU A 53 -18.53 -8.45 12.47
N LEU A 54 -17.38 -7.76 12.64
CA LEU A 54 -16.18 -8.03 11.87
C LEU A 54 -15.47 -9.25 12.45
N HIS A 55 -15.31 -10.29 11.67
CA HIS A 55 -14.65 -11.51 12.13
C HIS A 55 -13.15 -11.28 12.40
N GLU A 56 -12.66 -11.76 13.51
CA GLU A 56 -11.22 -11.69 13.84
C GLU A 56 -10.36 -12.32 12.75
N SER A 57 -10.84 -13.41 12.15
CA SER A 57 -10.15 -14.08 11.04
C SER A 57 -9.96 -13.17 9.81
N THR A 58 -10.89 -12.24 9.55
CA THR A 58 -10.77 -11.26 8.46
C THR A 58 -9.57 -10.34 8.70
N ILE A 59 -9.45 -9.79 9.91
CA ILE A 59 -8.31 -8.93 10.27
C ILE A 59 -7.01 -9.73 10.20
N LYS A 60 -6.99 -10.92 10.82
CA LYS A 60 -5.80 -11.79 10.83
C LYS A 60 -5.31 -12.13 9.43
N ASN A 61 -6.21 -12.54 8.53
CA ASN A 61 -5.86 -12.90 7.17
C ASN A 61 -5.28 -11.71 6.41
N ALA A 62 -5.87 -10.54 6.55
CA ALA A 62 -5.39 -9.32 5.90
C ALA A 62 -4.02 -8.87 6.42
N VAL A 63 -3.79 -8.95 7.75
CA VAL A 63 -2.48 -8.69 8.35
C VAL A 63 -1.43 -9.67 7.82
N GLU A 64 -1.72 -10.98 7.83
CA GLU A 64 -0.80 -12.00 7.30
C GLU A 64 -0.52 -11.83 5.81
N PHE A 65 -1.51 -11.43 5.02
CA PHE A 65 -1.34 -11.16 3.61
C PHE A 65 -0.29 -10.07 3.38
N TRP A 66 -0.41 -8.94 4.09
CA TRP A 66 0.50 -7.80 3.93
C TRP A 66 1.85 -8.04 4.60
N ASP A 67 1.91 -8.79 5.69
CA ASP A 67 3.17 -9.20 6.32
C ASP A 67 4.06 -9.98 5.35
N LYS A 68 3.48 -10.94 4.61
CA LYS A 68 4.16 -11.69 3.53
C LYS A 68 4.64 -10.79 2.38
N LYS A 69 4.11 -9.58 2.25
CA LYS A 69 4.52 -8.57 1.26
C LYS A 69 5.53 -7.55 1.83
N GLY A 70 5.93 -7.73 3.09
CA GLY A 70 6.91 -6.88 3.77
C GLY A 70 6.31 -5.66 4.47
N HIS A 71 4.99 -5.57 4.60
CA HIS A 71 4.30 -4.53 5.36
C HIS A 71 3.99 -5.02 6.76
N LYS A 72 4.55 -4.35 7.75
CA LYS A 72 4.37 -4.73 9.15
C LYS A 72 3.23 -3.96 9.77
N ILE A 73 2.38 -4.68 10.52
CA ILE A 73 1.43 -4.16 11.49
C ILE A 73 2.02 -4.47 12.87
N LEU A 74 2.00 -3.50 13.79
CA LEU A 74 2.56 -3.69 15.12
C LEU A 74 1.73 -4.73 15.90
N PHE A 75 0.42 -4.52 15.95
CA PHE A 75 -0.59 -5.45 16.43
C PHE A 75 -1.98 -5.01 15.94
N TYR A 76 -2.99 -5.84 16.13
CA TYR A 76 -4.38 -5.45 15.94
C TYR A 76 -5.17 -5.65 17.23
N GLU A 77 -6.04 -4.68 17.54
CA GLU A 77 -6.98 -4.77 18.65
C GLU A 77 -8.35 -5.14 18.07
N TYR A 78 -8.81 -6.32 18.44
CA TYR A 78 -10.08 -6.84 17.93
C TYR A 78 -11.27 -6.29 18.71
N GLN A 79 -11.12 -6.06 20.01
CA GLN A 79 -12.19 -5.52 20.83
C GLN A 79 -12.33 -4.01 20.58
N LYS A 80 -13.58 -3.55 20.56
CA LYS A 80 -13.88 -2.13 20.37
C LYS A 80 -13.35 -1.30 21.55
N ILE A 81 -12.51 -0.32 21.25
CA ILE A 81 -12.02 0.66 22.23
C ILE A 81 -12.83 1.95 22.07
N GLU A 82 -13.86 2.15 22.91
CA GLU A 82 -14.82 3.25 22.75
C GLU A 82 -14.16 4.62 22.65
N ASN A 83 -13.23 4.96 23.52
CA ASN A 83 -12.55 6.26 23.52
C ASN A 83 -11.72 6.54 22.24
N ILE A 84 -11.36 5.53 21.46
CA ILE A 84 -10.73 5.66 20.14
C ILE A 84 -11.81 5.71 19.05
N CYS A 85 -12.80 4.83 19.14
CA CYS A 85 -13.83 4.66 18.14
C CYS A 85 -14.80 5.84 18.01
N GLU A 86 -15.04 6.55 19.11
CA GLU A 86 -15.89 7.76 19.12
C GLU A 86 -15.24 8.98 18.45
N LYS A 87 -13.92 8.97 18.26
CA LYS A 87 -13.24 10.08 17.60
C LYS A 87 -13.58 10.13 16.11
N LYS A 88 -13.85 11.34 15.62
CA LYS A 88 -14.07 11.60 14.18
C LYS A 88 -12.77 11.50 13.38
N GLU A 89 -11.65 11.85 13.98
CA GLU A 89 -10.34 11.85 13.34
C GLU A 89 -9.53 10.64 13.80
N ALA A 90 -8.79 10.06 12.88
CA ALA A 90 -7.87 8.97 13.20
C ALA A 90 -6.69 9.50 14.05
N LEU A 91 -6.27 8.70 15.01
CA LEU A 91 -5.09 8.97 15.81
C LEU A 91 -3.82 8.57 15.04
N ASP A 92 -2.74 9.32 15.22
CA ASP A 92 -1.45 9.02 14.65
C ASP A 92 -0.96 7.61 15.06
N GLY A 93 -0.45 6.86 14.10
CA GLY A 93 -0.02 5.48 14.26
C GLY A 93 -1.13 4.44 14.15
N PHE A 94 -2.38 4.85 13.86
CA PHE A 94 -3.52 3.92 13.82
C PHE A 94 -4.15 3.78 12.43
N ILE A 95 -4.62 2.57 12.17
CA ILE A 95 -5.59 2.23 11.11
C ILE A 95 -6.89 1.86 11.81
N ILE A 96 -7.92 2.67 11.66
CA ILE A 96 -9.21 2.48 12.34
C ILE A 96 -10.23 1.92 11.35
N LEU A 97 -10.86 0.80 11.71
CA LEU A 97 -11.91 0.15 10.90
C LEU A 97 -13.26 0.59 11.44
N LYS A 98 -14.10 1.20 10.61
CA LYS A 98 -15.42 1.73 10.98
C LYS A 98 -16.50 1.32 9.97
N LYS A 99 -17.74 1.27 10.42
CA LYS A 99 -18.90 1.35 9.52
C LYS A 99 -19.08 2.79 9.09
N GLU A 100 -19.50 2.98 7.83
CA GLU A 100 -19.87 4.30 7.34
C GLU A 100 -21.22 4.71 7.95
N GLU A 101 -21.26 5.93 8.47
CA GLU A 101 -22.48 6.49 9.06
C GLU A 101 -23.36 7.22 8.02
N SER A 102 -22.76 7.60 6.90
CA SER A 102 -23.43 8.33 5.81
C SER A 102 -23.14 7.65 4.48
N ASN A 103 -24.00 6.80 4.04
CA ASN A 103 -23.98 6.06 2.76
C ASN A 103 -22.79 6.39 1.82
N LEU A 104 -21.88 5.44 1.64
CA LEU A 104 -20.88 5.51 0.57
C LEU A 104 -21.60 5.73 -0.79
N GLU A 105 -20.87 6.18 -1.79
CA GLU A 105 -21.42 6.27 -3.14
C GLU A 105 -21.96 4.90 -3.58
N PRO A 106 -23.09 4.84 -4.31
CA PRO A 106 -23.67 3.56 -4.73
C PRO A 106 -22.65 2.66 -5.43
N GLY A 107 -22.50 1.44 -4.92
CA GLY A 107 -21.56 0.43 -5.43
C GLY A 107 -20.16 0.51 -4.85
N VAL A 108 -19.86 1.42 -3.95
CA VAL A 108 -18.62 1.46 -3.18
C VAL A 108 -18.78 0.60 -1.92
N LEU A 109 -17.99 -0.46 -1.81
CA LEU A 109 -18.05 -1.42 -0.69
C LEU A 109 -17.26 -0.94 0.54
N ALA A 110 -16.19 -0.20 0.31
CA ALA A 110 -15.37 0.39 1.36
C ALA A 110 -14.59 1.59 0.83
N SER A 111 -14.07 2.42 1.73
CA SER A 111 -13.26 3.59 1.37
C SER A 111 -12.17 3.86 2.40
N THR A 112 -10.95 4.09 1.93
CA THR A 112 -9.77 4.35 2.77
C THR A 112 -9.36 5.82 2.72
N TYR A 113 -9.40 6.48 3.87
CA TYR A 113 -8.96 7.86 4.05
C TYR A 113 -7.62 7.89 4.79
N ARG A 114 -6.61 8.47 4.17
CA ARG A 114 -5.25 8.62 4.72
C ARG A 114 -5.00 10.06 5.11
N ASN A 115 -4.48 10.27 6.31
CA ASN A 115 -3.80 11.51 6.68
C ASN A 115 -2.29 11.31 6.55
N SER A 116 -1.60 12.20 5.84
CA SER A 116 -0.15 12.15 5.62
C SER A 116 0.47 13.53 5.76
N ASN A 117 1.72 13.58 6.22
CA ASN A 117 2.47 14.82 6.29
C ASN A 117 3.00 15.24 4.90
N GLY A 118 3.60 16.44 4.82
CA GLY A 118 4.16 16.97 3.56
C GLY A 118 5.33 16.15 2.97
N TYR A 119 5.81 15.13 3.66
CA TYR A 119 6.87 14.21 3.21
C TYR A 119 6.33 12.84 2.82
N PHE A 120 5.03 12.70 2.57
CA PHE A 120 4.35 11.45 2.22
C PHE A 120 4.37 10.36 3.32
N GLU A 121 4.74 10.70 4.54
CA GLU A 121 4.63 9.81 5.67
C GLU A 121 3.17 9.75 6.13
N ILE A 122 2.63 8.53 6.17
CA ILE A 122 1.26 8.29 6.63
C ILE A 122 1.24 8.43 8.14
N GLN A 123 0.38 9.30 8.65
CA GLN A 123 0.21 9.54 10.07
C GLN A 123 -0.93 8.66 10.62
N SER A 124 -2.04 8.59 9.92
CA SER A 124 -3.22 7.86 10.35
C SER A 124 -4.10 7.46 9.17
N VAL A 125 -4.93 6.44 9.37
CA VAL A 125 -5.87 5.93 8.37
C VAL A 125 -7.21 5.61 9.03
N ILE A 126 -8.31 5.91 8.33
CA ILE A 126 -9.63 5.34 8.61
C ILE A 126 -10.10 4.58 7.39
N ILE A 127 -10.58 3.36 7.60
CA ILE A 127 -11.24 2.54 6.59
C ILE A 127 -12.71 2.46 6.98
N TYR A 128 -13.58 2.99 6.11
CA TYR A 128 -15.02 2.88 6.23
C TYR A 128 -15.53 1.77 5.34
N PHE A 129 -16.42 0.94 5.88
CA PHE A 129 -17.09 -0.13 5.15
C PHE A 129 -18.56 0.20 5.02
N ASP A 130 -19.14 -0.10 3.86
CA ASP A 130 -20.58 -0.14 3.69
C ASP A 130 -21.18 -1.26 4.57
N ASP A 131 -22.46 -1.13 4.92
CA ASP A 131 -23.12 -2.10 5.78
C ASP A 131 -22.95 -3.52 5.25
N ASP A 132 -22.56 -4.43 6.15
CA ASP A 132 -22.37 -5.88 5.91
C ASP A 132 -21.22 -6.27 4.95
N THR A 133 -20.43 -5.32 4.43
CA THR A 133 -19.35 -5.64 3.48
C THR A 133 -18.01 -5.98 4.14
N TYR A 134 -17.82 -5.63 5.40
CA TYR A 134 -16.54 -5.73 6.13
C TYR A 134 -15.96 -7.16 6.24
N ASN A 135 -16.76 -8.20 6.02
CA ASN A 135 -16.32 -9.59 5.95
C ASN A 135 -16.19 -10.12 4.52
N TYR A 136 -16.33 -9.29 3.50
CA TYR A 136 -16.17 -9.72 2.11
C TYR A 136 -14.75 -10.17 1.85
N TYR A 137 -14.62 -11.25 1.09
CA TYR A 137 -13.35 -11.87 0.78
C TYR A 137 -12.38 -10.88 0.10
N LEU A 138 -11.17 -10.74 0.63
CA LEU A 138 -10.11 -9.84 0.17
C LEU A 138 -10.43 -8.33 0.27
N LEU A 139 -11.58 -7.91 0.76
CA LEU A 139 -11.90 -6.48 0.80
C LEU A 139 -10.99 -5.75 1.80
N LEU A 140 -10.80 -6.28 3.01
CA LEU A 140 -9.89 -5.67 3.99
C LEU A 140 -8.43 -5.69 3.51
N GLU A 141 -8.00 -6.75 2.82
CA GLU A 141 -6.68 -6.79 2.19
C GLU A 141 -6.51 -5.67 1.14
N HIS A 142 -7.53 -5.40 0.34
CA HIS A 142 -7.55 -4.31 -0.62
C HIS A 142 -7.42 -2.96 0.08
N GLU A 143 -8.26 -2.69 1.07
CA GLU A 143 -8.27 -1.42 1.81
C GLU A 143 -6.96 -1.21 2.60
N LEU A 144 -6.38 -2.26 3.19
CA LEU A 144 -5.06 -2.17 3.79
C LEU A 144 -3.98 -1.84 2.74
N GLY A 145 -4.14 -2.26 1.50
CA GLY A 145 -3.27 -1.82 0.40
C GLY A 145 -3.30 -0.30 0.24
N HIS A 146 -4.48 0.30 0.26
CA HIS A 146 -4.61 1.76 0.28
C HIS A 146 -4.01 2.37 1.54
N ALA A 147 -4.20 1.76 2.70
CA ALA A 147 -3.59 2.18 3.95
C ALA A 147 -2.05 2.14 3.90
N PHE A 148 -1.45 1.26 3.11
CA PHE A 148 -0.01 1.22 2.85
C PHE A 148 0.46 2.09 1.68
N GLY A 149 -0.43 2.89 1.09
CA GLY A 149 -0.08 3.86 0.05
C GLY A 149 -0.21 3.37 -1.38
N TYR A 150 -0.76 2.17 -1.62
CA TYR A 150 -0.99 1.68 -2.97
C TYR A 150 -2.24 2.30 -3.58
N SER A 151 -2.16 2.58 -4.88
CA SER A 151 -3.28 3.00 -5.70
C SER A 151 -3.88 1.80 -6.44
N HIS A 152 -5.07 1.99 -6.99
CA HIS A 152 -5.71 1.00 -7.83
C HIS A 152 -4.82 0.55 -9.00
N LYS A 153 -4.96 -0.73 -9.36
CA LYS A 153 -4.28 -1.35 -10.50
C LYS A 153 -5.27 -2.17 -11.32
N ASN A 154 -5.57 -1.69 -12.51
CA ASN A 154 -6.51 -2.34 -13.44
C ASN A 154 -5.92 -3.65 -14.00
N LYS A 155 -5.89 -4.69 -13.18
CA LYS A 155 -5.40 -6.02 -13.56
C LYS A 155 -6.24 -7.10 -12.88
N ILE A 156 -6.87 -7.96 -13.66
CA ILE A 156 -7.69 -9.07 -13.15
C ILE A 156 -6.83 -9.99 -12.27
N GLY A 157 -7.37 -10.34 -11.11
CA GLY A 157 -6.71 -11.16 -10.10
C GLY A 157 -5.69 -10.41 -9.23
N HIS A 158 -5.54 -9.08 -9.40
CA HIS A 158 -4.66 -8.26 -8.56
C HIS A 158 -5.44 -7.74 -7.35
N ILE A 159 -4.82 -7.77 -6.16
CA ILE A 159 -5.48 -7.30 -4.92
C ILE A 159 -5.94 -5.85 -5.01
N MET A 160 -5.21 -4.98 -5.70
CA MET A 160 -5.57 -3.57 -5.88
C MET A 160 -6.46 -3.31 -7.11
N ASN A 161 -7.22 -4.30 -7.60
CA ASN A 161 -8.18 -4.05 -8.67
C ASN A 161 -9.35 -3.23 -8.12
N PRO A 162 -9.78 -2.13 -8.77
CA PRO A 162 -10.90 -1.31 -8.28
C PRO A 162 -12.28 -1.99 -8.40
N ILE A 163 -12.38 -3.06 -9.19
CA ILE A 163 -13.61 -3.81 -9.37
C ILE A 163 -13.53 -5.07 -8.50
N TYR A 164 -14.41 -5.18 -7.52
CA TYR A 164 -14.39 -6.26 -6.54
C TYR A 164 -14.39 -7.65 -7.20
N ASP A 165 -15.25 -7.90 -8.17
CA ASP A 165 -15.35 -9.19 -8.88
C ASP A 165 -14.06 -9.58 -9.63
N TYR A 166 -13.19 -8.62 -9.89
CA TYR A 166 -11.90 -8.82 -10.56
C TYR A 166 -10.71 -8.84 -9.60
N MET A 167 -10.94 -8.65 -8.30
CA MET A 167 -9.90 -8.79 -7.30
C MET A 167 -9.39 -10.23 -7.18
N GLY A 168 -8.20 -10.38 -6.65
CA GLY A 168 -7.59 -11.65 -6.35
C GLY A 168 -6.33 -11.45 -5.51
N SER A 169 -5.74 -12.54 -5.04
CA SER A 169 -4.60 -12.51 -4.10
C SER A 169 -3.24 -12.18 -4.75
N LYS A 170 -3.20 -11.87 -6.05
CA LYS A 170 -1.96 -11.47 -6.73
C LYS A 170 -1.59 -10.03 -6.37
N PHE A 171 -0.28 -9.80 -6.24
CA PHE A 171 0.27 -8.47 -5.93
C PHE A 171 1.51 -8.18 -6.79
#